data_e1a112c54693b933518fbdb49d14989e
#
_entry.id   e1a112c54693b933518fbdb49d14989e
#
_cell.length_a   1.000
_cell.length_b   1.000
_cell.length_c   1.000
_cell.angle_alpha   90.00
_cell.angle_beta   90.00
_cell.angle_gamma   90.00
#
_symmetry.space_group_name_H-M   'P 1'
#
loop_
_entity.id
_entity.type
_entity.pdbx_description
1 polymer ?
#
loop_
_entity_poly.entity_id
_entity_poly.type
_entity_poly.pdbx_seq_one_letter_code
_entity_poly.pdbx_strand_id
1 'polypeptide(L)'
;MKIIFFGLGSIGQRHARLLIKGGGHELFAFRTNQGDAPDPDFPVHVLNSWGQIEAVKPQAAFITNPTSMHITTAIECAKRGMALFMEKPLGSSEEGLDELLGIVQKKQVVTYVAYCLRFHPVILHLKAVLDKEPCCHMRVEVASFLPTWRPGRDHKKSYSSRRNLGGGIVFDLSHEMDYVDFLLGQVESIEGVCARRSDVTVDSEDCADMHIAAARGFASVHLSFLSHLNQRRITIYFPDRTVVADLINNTVVVYKYNVLSEQVDLPIERDELYGRQLDFFMGNVHNPDMMNSIRRASDLFRKICQFKEKCHVP
;
A
#
# COMPACT_ATOMS: atom_id res chain seq x y z
N MET A 1 16.68 -8.43 -16.34
CA MET A 1 16.43 -6.96 -16.24
C MET A 1 17.38 -6.33 -15.25
N LYS A 2 17.84 -5.08 -15.50
CA LYS A 2 18.52 -4.25 -14.49
C LYS A 2 17.50 -3.49 -13.67
N ILE A 3 17.50 -3.69 -12.36
CA ILE A 3 16.54 -3.11 -11.43
C ILE A 3 17.30 -2.35 -10.36
N ILE A 4 16.90 -1.10 -10.10
CA ILE A 4 17.50 -0.27 -9.04
C ILE A 4 16.53 -0.06 -7.89
N PHE A 5 17.00 -0.20 -6.66
CA PHE A 5 16.29 0.07 -5.43
C PHE A 5 16.69 1.43 -4.84
N PHE A 6 15.69 2.25 -4.55
CA PHE A 6 15.81 3.44 -3.72
C PHE A 6 15.25 3.10 -2.34
N GLY A 7 16.13 2.70 -1.42
CA GLY A 7 15.78 2.22 -0.08
C GLY A 7 15.83 0.70 0.03
N LEU A 8 16.73 0.18 0.88
CA LEU A 8 16.84 -1.22 1.26
C LEU A 8 16.48 -1.43 2.73
N GLY A 9 15.36 -0.81 3.17
CA GLY A 9 14.71 -1.13 4.43
C GLY A 9 14.06 -2.52 4.39
N SER A 10 13.26 -2.88 5.40
CA SER A 10 12.64 -4.20 5.51
C SER A 10 11.82 -4.60 4.28
N ILE A 11 11.09 -3.65 3.67
CA ILE A 11 10.28 -3.94 2.48
C ILE A 11 11.11 -4.01 1.21
N GLY A 12 12.08 -3.10 1.02
CA GLY A 12 12.99 -3.15 -0.12
C GLY A 12 13.79 -4.44 -0.17
N GLN A 13 14.33 -4.90 0.99
CA GLN A 13 15.03 -6.18 1.08
C GLN A 13 14.10 -7.37 0.78
N ARG A 14 12.82 -7.34 1.22
CA ARG A 14 11.86 -8.39 0.88
C ARG A 14 11.66 -8.48 -0.63
N HIS A 15 11.38 -7.37 -1.30
CA HIS A 15 11.23 -7.35 -2.75
C HIS A 15 12.49 -7.83 -3.47
N ALA A 16 13.67 -7.38 -3.01
CA ALA A 16 14.93 -7.82 -3.60
C ALA A 16 15.14 -9.35 -3.50
N ARG A 17 14.91 -9.94 -2.31
CA ARG A 17 15.01 -11.40 -2.13
C ARG A 17 14.01 -12.17 -3.00
N LEU A 18 12.79 -11.69 -3.13
CA LEU A 18 11.79 -12.33 -4.00
C LEU A 18 12.18 -12.25 -5.48
N LEU A 19 12.70 -11.11 -5.95
CA LEU A 19 13.22 -10.98 -7.31
C LEU A 19 14.44 -11.89 -7.57
N ILE A 20 15.35 -12.03 -6.61
CA ILE A 20 16.47 -12.95 -6.71
C ILE A 20 15.98 -14.40 -6.81
N LYS A 21 15.00 -14.77 -5.98
CA LYS A 21 14.38 -16.11 -6.01
C LYS A 21 13.73 -16.41 -7.36
N GLY A 22 13.09 -15.41 -7.99
CA GLY A 22 12.51 -15.52 -9.33
C GLY A 22 13.56 -15.60 -10.44
N GLY A 23 14.79 -15.12 -10.18
CA GLY A 23 15.91 -15.15 -11.11
C GLY A 23 15.85 -14.14 -12.26
N GLY A 24 16.91 -14.06 -13.06
CA GLY A 24 16.96 -13.26 -14.31
C GLY A 24 17.09 -11.74 -14.13
N HIS A 25 17.42 -11.25 -12.92
CA HIS A 25 17.56 -9.83 -12.63
C HIS A 25 18.93 -9.49 -12.07
N GLU A 26 19.48 -8.36 -12.49
CA GLU A 26 20.67 -7.72 -11.94
C GLU A 26 20.20 -6.57 -11.05
N LEU A 27 20.54 -6.62 -9.75
CA LEU A 27 20.02 -5.68 -8.77
C LEU A 27 21.07 -4.63 -8.42
N PHE A 28 20.59 -3.39 -8.36
CA PHE A 28 21.35 -2.22 -7.95
C PHE A 28 20.66 -1.55 -6.76
N ALA A 29 21.40 -0.86 -5.92
CA ALA A 29 20.88 -0.05 -4.83
C ALA A 29 21.50 1.34 -4.85
N PHE A 30 20.66 2.37 -4.81
CA PHE A 30 21.12 3.74 -4.62
C PHE A 30 21.31 4.03 -3.14
N ARG A 31 22.53 4.38 -2.74
CA ARG A 31 22.89 4.75 -1.36
C ARG A 31 23.55 6.13 -1.32
N THR A 32 23.05 6.99 -0.47
CA THR A 32 23.60 8.35 -0.27
C THR A 32 24.70 8.39 0.80
N ASN A 33 25.13 7.25 1.34
CA ASN A 33 26.08 7.12 2.47
C ASN A 33 25.67 7.88 3.76
N GLN A 34 24.39 8.23 3.90
CA GLN A 34 23.85 8.98 5.03
C GLN A 34 23.07 8.10 6.02
N GLY A 35 23.28 6.79 6.07
CA GLY A 35 22.54 5.91 6.97
C GLY A 35 23.31 4.68 7.41
N ASP A 36 23.11 4.25 8.66
CA ASP A 36 23.67 3.06 9.28
C ASP A 36 22.98 1.75 8.83
N ALA A 37 22.34 1.72 7.67
CA ALA A 37 21.71 0.50 7.21
C ALA A 37 22.77 -0.55 6.89
N PRO A 38 22.72 -1.76 7.49
CA PRO A 38 23.68 -2.81 7.23
C PRO A 38 23.66 -3.20 5.74
N ASP A 39 24.76 -3.71 5.26
CA ASP A 39 24.83 -4.27 3.92
C ASP A 39 23.86 -5.44 3.79
N PRO A 40 23.14 -5.53 2.66
CA PRO A 40 22.23 -6.65 2.43
C PRO A 40 23.02 -7.96 2.35
N ASP A 41 22.40 -9.04 2.83
CA ASP A 41 22.92 -10.41 2.81
C ASP A 41 22.73 -11.12 1.45
N PHE A 42 22.49 -10.33 0.40
CA PHE A 42 22.29 -10.82 -0.98
C PHE A 42 23.06 -9.96 -1.99
N PRO A 43 23.34 -10.50 -3.19
CA PRO A 43 24.08 -9.79 -4.23
C PRO A 43 23.33 -8.54 -4.70
N VAL A 44 23.95 -7.36 -4.55
CA VAL A 44 23.44 -6.09 -5.06
C VAL A 44 24.62 -5.14 -5.34
N HIS A 45 24.59 -4.44 -6.47
CA HIS A 45 25.58 -3.43 -6.82
C HIS A 45 25.18 -2.08 -6.23
N VAL A 46 26.06 -1.48 -5.42
CA VAL A 46 25.79 -0.16 -4.81
C VAL A 46 26.20 0.95 -5.76
N LEU A 47 25.30 1.92 -5.99
CA LEU A 47 25.51 3.13 -6.74
C LEU A 47 25.30 4.34 -5.82
N ASN A 48 26.15 5.38 -5.97
CA ASN A 48 26.15 6.53 -5.06
C ASN A 48 25.86 7.86 -5.79
N SER A 49 25.67 7.82 -7.11
CA SER A 49 25.38 9.02 -7.89
C SER A 49 24.45 8.73 -9.07
N TRP A 50 23.73 9.75 -9.49
CA TRP A 50 22.87 9.67 -10.69
C TRP A 50 23.69 9.39 -11.96
N GLY A 51 24.94 9.87 -12.06
CA GLY A 51 25.81 9.57 -13.18
C GLY A 51 26.11 8.07 -13.31
N GLN A 52 26.31 7.36 -12.19
CA GLN A 52 26.47 5.91 -12.19
C GLN A 52 25.18 5.20 -12.61
N ILE A 53 24.01 5.70 -12.18
CA ILE A 53 22.71 5.17 -12.61
C ILE A 53 22.55 5.33 -14.12
N GLU A 54 22.89 6.49 -14.67
CA GLU A 54 22.81 6.77 -16.11
C GLU A 54 23.77 5.87 -16.93
N ALA A 55 24.93 5.52 -16.39
CA ALA A 55 25.86 4.58 -17.02
C ALA A 55 25.31 3.14 -17.04
N VAL A 56 24.67 2.71 -15.94
CA VAL A 56 24.09 1.35 -15.78
C VAL A 56 22.80 1.20 -16.61
N LYS A 57 22.01 2.26 -16.73
CA LYS A 57 20.69 2.31 -17.42
C LYS A 57 19.70 1.26 -16.89
N PRO A 58 19.30 1.34 -15.60
CA PRO A 58 18.28 0.44 -15.07
C PRO A 58 16.96 0.59 -15.84
N GLN A 59 16.26 -0.53 -16.01
CA GLN A 59 14.97 -0.57 -16.74
C GLN A 59 13.80 -0.33 -15.79
N ALA A 60 13.95 -0.66 -14.49
CA ALA A 60 12.94 -0.41 -13.48
C ALA A 60 13.57 0.14 -12.19
N ALA A 61 12.81 0.99 -11.50
CA ALA A 61 13.13 1.55 -10.20
C ALA A 61 12.11 1.08 -9.16
N PHE A 62 12.61 0.48 -8.07
CA PHE A 62 11.84 0.12 -6.90
C PHE A 62 12.01 1.22 -5.85
N ILE A 63 10.95 1.99 -5.62
CA ILE A 63 10.93 3.13 -4.72
C ILE A 63 10.37 2.65 -3.38
N THR A 64 11.28 2.34 -2.47
CA THR A 64 11.03 1.71 -1.16
C THR A 64 11.73 2.47 -0.02
N ASN A 65 12.13 3.72 -0.30
CA ASN A 65 12.66 4.70 0.65
C ASN A 65 11.55 5.27 1.55
N PRO A 66 11.82 6.18 2.49
CA PRO A 66 10.77 6.82 3.29
C PRO A 66 9.70 7.48 2.42
N THR A 67 8.43 7.39 2.86
CA THR A 67 7.26 7.88 2.13
C THR A 67 7.38 9.33 1.66
N SER A 68 8.00 10.19 2.48
CA SER A 68 8.24 11.59 2.13
C SER A 68 9.16 11.79 0.92
N MET A 69 9.88 10.75 0.49
CA MET A 69 10.80 10.79 -0.65
C MET A 69 10.24 10.10 -1.90
N HIS A 70 9.07 9.46 -1.83
CA HIS A 70 8.55 8.65 -2.92
C HIS A 70 8.39 9.46 -4.21
N ILE A 71 7.65 10.57 -4.16
CA ILE A 71 7.31 11.38 -5.36
C ILE A 71 8.56 11.99 -5.97
N THR A 72 9.45 12.60 -5.16
CA THR A 72 10.69 13.21 -5.65
C THR A 72 11.62 12.20 -6.31
N THR A 73 11.75 11.01 -5.71
CA THR A 73 12.53 9.91 -6.30
C THR A 73 11.89 9.40 -7.59
N ALA A 74 10.55 9.26 -7.61
CA ALA A 74 9.81 8.82 -8.78
C ALA A 74 9.95 9.80 -9.96
N ILE A 75 9.94 11.11 -9.72
CA ILE A 75 10.17 12.16 -10.73
C ILE A 75 11.52 11.93 -11.40
N GLU A 76 12.59 11.76 -10.62
CA GLU A 76 13.95 11.57 -11.16
C GLU A 76 14.09 10.27 -11.95
N CYS A 77 13.44 9.19 -11.50
CA CYS A 77 13.40 7.92 -12.23
C CYS A 77 12.57 8.02 -13.52
N ALA A 78 11.40 8.67 -13.46
CA ALA A 78 10.52 8.88 -14.61
C ALA A 78 11.19 9.75 -15.69
N LYS A 79 11.92 10.81 -15.31
CA LYS A 79 12.72 11.62 -16.24
C LYS A 79 13.70 10.77 -17.05
N ARG A 80 14.19 9.65 -16.48
CA ARG A 80 15.12 8.70 -17.11
C ARG A 80 14.42 7.52 -17.80
N GLY A 81 13.09 7.50 -17.81
CA GLY A 81 12.29 6.48 -18.50
C GLY A 81 12.28 5.11 -17.85
N MET A 82 12.63 5.00 -16.56
CA MET A 82 12.55 3.75 -15.82
C MET A 82 11.09 3.41 -15.50
N ALA A 83 10.70 2.14 -15.63
CA ALA A 83 9.44 1.67 -15.07
C ALA A 83 9.45 1.80 -13.53
N LEU A 84 8.35 2.26 -12.92
CA LEU A 84 8.30 2.59 -11.51
C LEU A 84 7.47 1.58 -10.73
N PHE A 85 8.07 0.89 -9.78
CA PHE A 85 7.41 0.18 -8.71
C PHE A 85 7.52 1.03 -7.45
N MET A 86 6.41 1.61 -6.98
CA MET A 86 6.39 2.52 -5.84
C MET A 86 5.69 1.89 -4.64
N GLU A 87 6.35 1.88 -3.49
CA GLU A 87 5.70 1.48 -2.25
C GLU A 87 4.56 2.44 -1.87
N LYS A 88 3.58 1.87 -1.17
CA LYS A 88 2.45 2.62 -0.63
C LYS A 88 2.81 3.33 0.70
N PRO A 89 2.16 4.45 1.03
CA PRO A 89 1.32 5.25 0.16
C PRO A 89 2.16 5.93 -0.93
N LEU A 90 1.50 6.51 -1.93
CA LEU A 90 2.15 7.14 -3.08
C LEU A 90 3.11 8.25 -2.68
N GLY A 91 2.83 8.95 -1.58
CA GLY A 91 3.63 10.00 -0.98
C GLY A 91 3.13 10.38 0.40
N SER A 92 3.74 11.37 1.03
CA SER A 92 3.31 11.96 2.30
C SER A 92 2.46 13.23 2.13
N SER A 93 2.40 13.78 0.90
CA SER A 93 1.61 14.92 0.46
C SER A 93 1.44 14.87 -1.05
N GLU A 94 0.62 15.76 -1.60
CA GLU A 94 0.43 15.90 -3.05
C GLU A 94 1.57 16.66 -3.75
N GLU A 95 2.54 17.15 -3.01
CA GLU A 95 3.65 17.94 -3.56
C GLU A 95 4.42 17.15 -4.64
N GLY A 96 4.56 17.73 -5.83
CA GLY A 96 5.21 17.12 -6.99
C GLY A 96 4.38 16.08 -7.73
N LEU A 97 3.17 15.72 -7.26
CA LEU A 97 2.35 14.70 -7.91
C LEU A 97 1.96 15.07 -9.34
N ASP A 98 1.57 16.32 -9.59
CA ASP A 98 1.21 16.79 -10.93
C ASP A 98 2.40 16.80 -11.89
N GLU A 99 3.60 17.17 -11.40
CA GLU A 99 4.83 17.05 -12.19
C GLU A 99 5.09 15.58 -12.58
N LEU A 100 4.98 14.66 -11.61
CA LEU A 100 5.18 13.24 -11.85
C LEU A 100 4.18 12.70 -12.87
N LEU A 101 2.89 13.01 -12.72
CA LEU A 101 1.83 12.62 -13.66
C LEU A 101 2.09 13.16 -15.07
N GLY A 102 2.50 14.41 -15.19
CA GLY A 102 2.87 15.03 -16.46
C GLY A 102 4.03 14.32 -17.17
N ILE A 103 5.08 13.97 -16.42
CA ILE A 103 6.24 13.24 -16.95
C ILE A 103 5.83 11.81 -17.39
N VAL A 104 5.10 11.11 -16.50
CA VAL A 104 4.62 9.75 -16.77
C VAL A 104 3.76 9.71 -18.03
N GLN A 105 2.85 10.66 -18.20
CA GLN A 105 2.01 10.77 -19.38
C GLN A 105 2.83 11.09 -20.64
N LYS A 106 3.70 12.10 -20.56
CA LYS A 106 4.50 12.55 -21.73
C LYS A 106 5.46 11.47 -22.21
N LYS A 107 6.07 10.72 -21.31
CA LYS A 107 7.07 9.68 -21.62
C LYS A 107 6.50 8.27 -21.70
N GLN A 108 5.20 8.09 -21.43
CA GLN A 108 4.54 6.78 -21.34
C GLN A 108 5.26 5.82 -20.38
N VAL A 109 5.72 6.36 -19.23
CA VAL A 109 6.40 5.57 -18.21
C VAL A 109 5.42 4.59 -17.57
N VAL A 110 5.79 3.33 -17.52
CA VAL A 110 5.03 2.30 -16.80
C VAL A 110 5.17 2.53 -15.30
N THR A 111 4.05 2.54 -14.58
CA THR A 111 4.03 2.82 -13.15
C THR A 111 3.10 1.85 -12.41
N TYR A 112 3.47 1.51 -11.18
CA TYR A 112 2.69 0.65 -10.31
C TYR A 112 2.82 1.10 -8.85
N VAL A 113 1.71 1.23 -8.13
CA VAL A 113 1.68 1.51 -6.69
C VAL A 113 1.38 0.21 -5.93
N ALA A 114 2.22 -0.12 -4.95
CA ALA A 114 2.34 -1.45 -4.34
C ALA A 114 1.24 -1.77 -3.32
N TYR A 115 -0.01 -1.77 -3.73
CA TYR A 115 -1.14 -2.23 -2.93
C TYR A 115 -1.29 -3.76 -3.02
N CYS A 116 -0.47 -4.50 -2.28
CA CYS A 116 -0.39 -5.96 -2.36
C CYS A 116 -1.69 -6.67 -1.98
N LEU A 117 -2.55 -6.08 -1.14
CA LEU A 117 -3.80 -6.72 -0.72
C LEU A 117 -4.79 -6.94 -1.88
N ARG A 118 -4.64 -6.27 -3.01
CA ARG A 118 -5.42 -6.60 -4.23
C ARG A 118 -5.15 -8.01 -4.76
N PHE A 119 -4.05 -8.66 -4.36
CA PHE A 119 -3.68 -10.04 -4.70
C PHE A 119 -4.01 -11.03 -3.59
N HIS A 120 -4.56 -10.56 -2.47
CA HIS A 120 -4.95 -11.42 -1.36
C HIS A 120 -6.15 -12.29 -1.75
N PRO A 121 -6.10 -13.64 -1.54
CA PRO A 121 -7.19 -14.52 -1.98
C PRO A 121 -8.56 -14.14 -1.43
N VAL A 122 -8.63 -13.69 -0.18
CA VAL A 122 -9.88 -13.19 0.43
C VAL A 122 -10.41 -11.97 -0.34
N ILE A 123 -9.55 -10.99 -0.68
CA ILE A 123 -9.97 -9.81 -1.45
C ILE A 123 -10.42 -10.19 -2.86
N LEU A 124 -9.70 -11.10 -3.52
CA LEU A 124 -10.09 -11.60 -4.85
C LEU A 124 -11.41 -12.36 -4.81
N HIS A 125 -11.65 -13.15 -3.75
CA HIS A 125 -12.93 -13.85 -3.54
C HIS A 125 -14.07 -12.84 -3.37
N LEU A 126 -13.91 -11.82 -2.50
CA LEU A 126 -14.91 -10.76 -2.31
C LEU A 126 -15.16 -10.00 -3.61
N LYS A 127 -14.11 -9.72 -4.39
CA LYS A 127 -14.23 -9.07 -5.70
C LYS A 127 -15.09 -9.88 -6.66
N ALA A 128 -14.85 -11.19 -6.74
CA ALA A 128 -15.65 -12.09 -7.59
C ALA A 128 -17.13 -12.17 -7.17
N VAL A 129 -17.44 -12.01 -5.88
CA VAL A 129 -18.82 -11.91 -5.38
C VAL A 129 -19.44 -10.58 -5.78
N LEU A 130 -18.75 -9.47 -5.49
CA LEU A 130 -19.26 -8.11 -5.72
C LEU A 130 -19.33 -7.73 -7.21
N ASP A 131 -18.61 -8.41 -8.09
CA ASP A 131 -18.74 -8.23 -9.54
C ASP A 131 -20.03 -8.82 -10.10
N LYS A 132 -20.63 -9.78 -9.38
CA LYS A 132 -21.89 -10.43 -9.79
C LYS A 132 -23.11 -9.72 -9.22
N GLU A 133 -23.00 -9.12 -8.03
CA GLU A 133 -24.12 -8.49 -7.34
C GLU A 133 -23.67 -7.33 -6.46
N PRO A 134 -24.43 -6.22 -6.41
CA PRO A 134 -24.12 -5.11 -5.53
C PRO A 134 -24.42 -5.48 -4.06
N CYS A 135 -23.63 -4.95 -3.12
CA CYS A 135 -23.94 -5.00 -1.70
C CYS A 135 -24.74 -3.78 -1.24
N CYS A 136 -25.42 -3.93 -0.08
CA CYS A 136 -26.10 -2.81 0.56
C CYS A 136 -25.10 -1.87 1.25
N HIS A 137 -24.11 -2.46 1.94
CA HIS A 137 -23.12 -1.72 2.72
C HIS A 137 -21.91 -2.59 2.99
N MET A 138 -20.72 -1.99 3.08
CA MET A 138 -19.48 -2.62 3.51
C MET A 138 -18.98 -1.98 4.80
N ARG A 139 -18.53 -2.79 5.76
CA ARG A 139 -17.82 -2.34 6.95
C ARG A 139 -16.42 -2.93 6.96
N VAL A 140 -15.43 -2.10 7.18
CA VAL A 140 -14.02 -2.46 7.30
C VAL A 140 -13.55 -2.09 8.70
N GLU A 141 -12.87 -3.02 9.36
CA GLU A 141 -12.31 -2.81 10.68
C GLU A 141 -10.87 -3.34 10.74
N VAL A 142 -9.91 -2.45 10.98
CA VAL A 142 -8.51 -2.80 11.16
C VAL A 142 -8.00 -2.16 12.43
N ALA A 143 -7.59 -3.00 13.36
CA ALA A 143 -7.11 -2.56 14.65
C ALA A 143 -5.96 -3.43 15.12
N SER A 144 -4.94 -2.80 15.70
CA SER A 144 -3.77 -3.46 16.26
C SER A 144 -3.01 -2.50 17.17
N PHE A 145 -2.13 -3.03 18.02
CA PHE A 145 -1.34 -2.21 18.92
C PHE A 145 0.02 -1.88 18.29
N LEU A 146 0.21 -0.63 17.85
CA LEU A 146 1.42 -0.18 17.13
C LEU A 146 2.74 -0.59 17.80
N PRO A 147 2.90 -0.52 19.15
CA PRO A 147 4.14 -0.93 19.81
C PRO A 147 4.54 -2.39 19.56
N THR A 148 3.60 -3.27 19.24
CA THR A 148 3.87 -4.69 18.97
C THR A 148 4.24 -5.02 17.52
N TRP A 149 4.13 -4.06 16.60
CA TRP A 149 4.39 -4.31 15.19
C TRP A 149 5.83 -4.72 14.88
N ARG A 150 6.77 -4.23 15.69
CA ARG A 150 8.21 -4.49 15.51
C ARG A 150 8.84 -4.78 16.87
N PRO A 151 8.75 -6.03 17.35
CA PRO A 151 9.33 -6.41 18.65
C PRO A 151 10.82 -6.02 18.74
N GLY A 152 11.23 -5.48 19.87
CA GLY A 152 12.63 -5.07 20.12
C GLY A 152 13.02 -3.72 19.51
N ARG A 153 12.12 -3.01 18.82
CA ARG A 153 12.35 -1.65 18.32
C ARG A 153 11.46 -0.64 19.01
N ASP A 154 12.01 0.52 19.32
CA ASP A 154 11.21 1.65 19.82
C ASP A 154 10.26 2.15 18.70
N HIS A 155 8.97 1.91 18.88
CA HIS A 155 7.95 2.30 17.92
C HIS A 155 7.87 3.82 17.73
N LYS A 156 8.25 4.64 18.76
CA LYS A 156 8.28 6.10 18.66
C LYS A 156 9.38 6.61 17.70
N LYS A 157 10.38 5.80 17.40
CA LYS A 157 11.40 6.08 16.38
C LYS A 157 10.99 5.62 14.97
N SER A 158 9.88 4.88 14.85
CA SER A 158 9.40 4.43 13.54
C SER A 158 8.76 5.59 12.77
N TYR A 159 8.74 5.48 11.44
CA TYR A 159 8.06 6.45 10.59
C TYR A 159 6.56 6.52 10.92
N SER A 160 5.93 5.39 11.25
CA SER A 160 4.50 5.27 11.57
C SER A 160 4.03 6.23 12.66
N SER A 161 4.89 6.54 13.63
CA SER A 161 4.56 7.44 14.73
C SER A 161 4.88 8.92 14.46
N ARG A 162 5.46 9.26 13.29
CA ARG A 162 5.96 10.59 12.98
C ARG A 162 5.35 11.16 11.70
N ARG A 163 4.64 12.28 11.83
CA ARG A 163 3.94 12.96 10.73
C ARG A 163 4.90 13.43 9.63
N ASN A 164 6.04 14.00 10.01
CA ASN A 164 7.04 14.53 9.07
C ASN A 164 7.71 13.45 8.20
N LEU A 165 7.62 12.18 8.60
CA LEU A 165 8.11 11.04 7.81
C LEU A 165 7.00 10.39 6.96
N GLY A 166 5.80 10.97 6.94
CA GLY A 166 4.64 10.42 6.24
C GLY A 166 3.93 9.33 7.05
N GLY A 167 4.10 9.31 8.38
CA GLY A 167 3.43 8.36 9.28
C GLY A 167 2.00 8.76 9.62
N GLY A 168 1.39 7.94 10.48
CA GLY A 168 0.02 8.01 10.94
C GLY A 168 -0.85 6.90 10.34
N ILE A 169 -1.93 6.59 11.05
CA ILE A 169 -2.76 5.43 10.77
C ILE A 169 -3.39 5.47 9.38
N VAL A 170 -3.76 6.67 8.91
CA VAL A 170 -4.42 6.84 7.60
C VAL A 170 -3.49 6.43 6.45
N PHE A 171 -2.22 6.81 6.49
CA PHE A 171 -1.25 6.43 5.46
C PHE A 171 -0.73 5.01 5.63
N ASP A 172 -0.46 4.58 6.87
CA ASP A 172 0.03 3.22 7.12
C ASP A 172 -1.00 2.16 6.71
N LEU A 173 -2.27 2.42 6.99
CA LEU A 173 -3.40 1.55 6.66
C LEU A 173 -4.16 2.04 5.40
N SER A 174 -3.47 2.64 4.44
CA SER A 174 -4.06 3.06 3.16
C SER A 174 -4.52 1.90 2.27
N HIS A 175 -4.10 0.69 2.57
CA HIS A 175 -4.61 -0.52 1.92
C HIS A 175 -6.14 -0.65 2.04
N GLU A 176 -6.71 -0.19 3.15
CA GLU A 176 -8.13 -0.30 3.46
C GLU A 176 -8.96 0.54 2.49
N MET A 177 -8.51 1.75 2.23
CA MET A 177 -9.14 2.62 1.25
C MET A 177 -8.92 2.11 -0.18
N ASP A 178 -7.73 1.54 -0.45
CA ASP A 178 -7.40 0.97 -1.75
C ASP A 178 -8.28 -0.25 -2.08
N TYR A 179 -8.47 -1.19 -1.14
CA TYR A 179 -9.32 -2.31 -1.48
C TYR A 179 -10.82 -1.97 -1.46
N VAL A 180 -11.26 -0.92 -0.75
CA VAL A 180 -12.62 -0.37 -0.92
C VAL A 180 -12.80 0.15 -2.34
N ASP A 181 -11.84 0.94 -2.88
CA ASP A 181 -11.80 1.38 -4.27
C ASP A 181 -11.84 0.19 -5.25
N PHE A 182 -11.06 -0.84 -4.98
CA PHE A 182 -11.01 -2.04 -5.82
C PHE A 182 -12.32 -2.84 -5.81
N LEU A 183 -12.96 -2.95 -4.65
CA LEU A 183 -14.17 -3.76 -4.44
C LEU A 183 -15.44 -3.02 -4.86
N LEU A 184 -15.59 -1.74 -4.48
CA LEU A 184 -16.79 -0.95 -4.71
C LEU A 184 -16.68 0.02 -5.90
N GLY A 185 -15.55 -0.01 -6.64
CA GLY A 185 -15.28 0.94 -7.71
C GLY A 185 -14.73 2.26 -7.18
N GLN A 186 -14.48 3.19 -8.10
CA GLN A 186 -13.83 4.45 -7.79
C GLN A 186 -14.41 5.13 -6.56
N VAL A 187 -13.55 5.45 -5.58
CA VAL A 187 -13.91 6.24 -4.41
C VAL A 187 -14.24 7.66 -4.85
N GLU A 188 -15.41 8.15 -4.44
CA GLU A 188 -15.92 9.49 -4.77
C GLU A 188 -15.61 10.49 -3.65
N SER A 189 -15.82 10.09 -2.37
CA SER A 189 -15.50 10.90 -1.20
C SER A 189 -15.07 10.08 0.00
N ILE A 190 -14.30 10.71 0.89
CA ILE A 190 -13.93 10.20 2.21
C ILE A 190 -14.26 11.25 3.24
N GLU A 191 -15.19 10.95 4.15
CA GLU A 191 -15.62 11.83 5.22
C GLU A 191 -15.48 11.11 6.57
N GLY A 192 -15.40 11.87 7.67
CA GLY A 192 -15.32 11.28 9.00
C GLY A 192 -14.35 12.02 9.91
N VAL A 193 -13.77 11.30 10.87
CA VAL A 193 -12.87 11.86 11.88
C VAL A 193 -11.59 11.06 11.95
N CYS A 194 -10.46 11.75 12.16
CA CYS A 194 -9.19 11.15 12.50
C CYS A 194 -8.49 12.01 13.55
N ALA A 195 -7.83 11.38 14.49
CA ALA A 195 -7.22 12.08 15.61
C ALA A 195 -6.05 11.30 16.21
N ARG A 196 -5.20 12.03 16.92
CA ARG A 196 -4.30 11.46 17.93
C ARG A 196 -5.03 11.44 19.27
N ARG A 197 -5.23 10.26 19.83
CA ARG A 197 -6.00 10.03 21.06
C ARG A 197 -5.14 9.48 22.20
N SER A 198 -3.87 9.17 21.93
CA SER A 198 -2.95 8.58 22.90
C SER A 198 -1.50 9.01 22.67
N ASP A 199 -0.60 8.51 23.52
CA ASP A 199 0.86 8.66 23.39
C ASP A 199 1.53 7.50 22.64
N VAL A 200 0.76 6.66 21.94
CA VAL A 200 1.28 5.58 21.12
C VAL A 200 2.01 6.15 19.89
N THR A 201 1.55 7.26 19.33
CA THR A 201 2.27 8.02 18.31
C THR A 201 2.94 9.26 18.89
N VAL A 202 3.93 9.81 18.21
CA VAL A 202 4.62 11.04 18.62
C VAL A 202 3.79 12.28 18.25
N ASP A 203 3.48 12.42 16.96
CA ASP A 203 2.84 13.61 16.37
C ASP A 203 1.92 13.25 15.18
N SER A 204 1.50 11.99 15.07
CA SER A 204 0.58 11.52 14.00
C SER A 204 -0.70 10.96 14.58
N GLU A 205 -1.74 10.88 13.77
CA GLU A 205 -3.02 10.28 14.15
C GLU A 205 -2.89 8.78 14.43
N ASP A 206 -3.59 8.28 15.45
CA ASP A 206 -3.57 6.88 15.92
C ASP A 206 -4.95 6.19 15.83
N CYS A 207 -5.99 6.94 15.48
CA CYS A 207 -7.28 6.36 15.12
C CYS A 207 -8.01 7.19 14.06
N ALA A 208 -8.85 6.51 13.25
CA ALA A 208 -9.70 7.13 12.25
C ALA A 208 -10.99 6.33 12.06
N ASP A 209 -12.11 7.06 11.93
CA ASP A 209 -13.40 6.54 11.51
C ASP A 209 -13.83 7.27 10.26
N MET A 210 -14.07 6.53 9.18
CA MET A 210 -14.36 7.07 7.86
C MET A 210 -15.64 6.51 7.28
N HIS A 211 -16.37 7.35 6.54
CA HIS A 211 -17.42 6.96 5.61
C HIS A 211 -16.90 7.23 4.19
N ILE A 212 -16.88 6.20 3.37
CA ILE A 212 -16.37 6.24 2.00
C ILE A 212 -17.54 6.01 1.05
N ALA A 213 -17.83 7.00 0.22
CA ALA A 213 -18.70 6.81 -0.94
C ALA A 213 -17.89 6.36 -2.14
N ALA A 214 -18.38 5.37 -2.87
CA ALA A 214 -17.77 4.81 -4.07
C ALA A 214 -18.82 4.52 -5.13
N ALA A 215 -18.40 4.35 -6.38
CA ALA A 215 -19.29 4.24 -7.54
C ALA A 215 -20.36 3.13 -7.44
N ARG A 216 -20.12 2.08 -6.65
CA ARG A 216 -21.04 0.94 -6.49
C ARG A 216 -21.54 0.73 -5.06
N GLY A 217 -21.49 1.75 -4.20
CA GLY A 217 -21.96 1.67 -2.84
C GLY A 217 -21.13 2.52 -1.86
N PHE A 218 -21.21 2.18 -0.60
CA PHE A 218 -20.49 2.90 0.44
C PHE A 218 -19.91 1.97 1.50
N ALA A 219 -18.86 2.42 2.18
CA ALA A 219 -18.21 1.69 3.26
C ALA A 219 -18.03 2.55 4.51
N SER A 220 -18.14 1.91 5.69
CA SER A 220 -17.64 2.45 6.96
C SER A 220 -16.28 1.80 7.25
N VAL A 221 -15.25 2.61 7.53
CA VAL A 221 -13.89 2.12 7.77
C VAL A 221 -13.42 2.61 9.14
N HIS A 222 -13.09 1.68 10.03
CA HIS A 222 -12.47 1.95 11.33
C HIS A 222 -11.02 1.50 11.34
N LEU A 223 -10.11 2.42 11.69
CA LEU A 223 -8.67 2.16 11.83
C LEU A 223 -8.20 2.53 13.23
N SER A 224 -7.44 1.65 13.92
CA SER A 224 -6.94 1.90 15.26
C SER A 224 -5.55 1.29 15.51
N PHE A 225 -4.61 2.13 15.98
CA PHE A 225 -3.32 1.68 16.53
C PHE A 225 -3.38 1.31 18.02
N LEU A 226 -4.56 1.37 18.63
CA LEU A 226 -4.74 1.29 20.08
C LEU A 226 -5.27 -0.06 20.55
N SER A 227 -5.64 -0.94 19.65
CA SER A 227 -6.26 -2.22 19.99
C SER A 227 -5.23 -3.28 20.36
N HIS A 228 -5.39 -3.88 21.55
CA HIS A 228 -4.62 -5.06 21.96
C HIS A 228 -5.12 -6.36 21.30
N LEU A 229 -6.22 -6.30 20.55
CA LEU A 229 -6.72 -7.38 19.70
C LEU A 229 -6.40 -7.07 18.24
N ASN A 230 -5.56 -7.90 17.61
CA ASN A 230 -5.31 -7.79 16.18
C ASN A 230 -6.54 -8.22 15.40
N GLN A 231 -7.02 -7.32 14.53
CA GLN A 231 -8.11 -7.65 13.61
C GLN A 231 -7.95 -6.91 12.29
N ARG A 232 -8.31 -7.60 11.20
CA ARG A 232 -8.43 -7.05 9.86
C ARG A 232 -9.60 -7.74 9.18
N ARG A 233 -10.79 -7.13 9.31
CA ARG A 233 -12.06 -7.73 8.96
C ARG A 233 -12.84 -6.85 7.99
N ILE A 234 -13.51 -7.51 7.04
CA ILE A 234 -14.49 -6.89 6.14
C ILE A 234 -15.82 -7.59 6.36
N THR A 235 -16.87 -6.83 6.65
CA THR A 235 -18.24 -7.32 6.71
C THR A 235 -19.04 -6.69 5.58
N ILE A 236 -19.68 -7.50 4.76
CA ILE A 236 -20.49 -7.07 3.63
C ILE A 236 -21.94 -7.51 3.87
N TYR A 237 -22.83 -6.55 3.77
CA TYR A 237 -24.27 -6.76 3.97
C TYR A 237 -24.96 -6.82 2.61
N PHE A 238 -25.66 -7.94 2.38
CA PHE A 238 -26.56 -8.14 1.27
C PHE A 238 -28.00 -8.22 1.79
N PRO A 239 -29.04 -8.09 0.94
CA PRO A 239 -30.43 -8.21 1.40
C PRO A 239 -30.77 -9.53 2.07
N ASP A 240 -30.10 -10.62 1.68
CA ASP A 240 -30.42 -12.00 2.08
C ASP A 240 -29.35 -12.66 2.94
N ARG A 241 -28.18 -12.03 3.12
CA ARG A 241 -27.03 -12.61 3.84
C ARG A 241 -26.02 -11.56 4.31
N THR A 242 -25.19 -11.96 5.24
CA THR A 242 -23.99 -11.20 5.66
C THR A 242 -22.75 -12.03 5.36
N VAL A 243 -21.78 -11.44 4.69
CA VAL A 243 -20.47 -12.03 4.42
C VAL A 243 -19.45 -11.40 5.36
N VAL A 244 -18.71 -12.21 6.11
CA VAL A 244 -17.64 -11.76 7.00
C VAL A 244 -16.32 -12.36 6.53
N ALA A 245 -15.39 -11.51 6.18
CA ALA A 245 -14.04 -11.88 5.74
C ALA A 245 -13.00 -11.47 6.77
N ASP A 246 -12.11 -12.38 7.13
CA ASP A 246 -10.99 -12.16 8.04
C ASP A 246 -9.68 -12.36 7.29
N LEU A 247 -8.92 -11.26 7.12
CA LEU A 247 -7.66 -11.28 6.37
C LEU A 247 -6.47 -11.74 7.21
N ILE A 248 -6.63 -11.88 8.52
CA ILE A 248 -5.58 -12.46 9.39
C ILE A 248 -5.69 -13.98 9.36
N ASN A 249 -6.91 -14.51 9.51
CA ASN A 249 -7.18 -15.94 9.50
C ASN A 249 -7.41 -16.50 8.08
N ASN A 250 -7.45 -15.61 7.07
CA ASN A 250 -7.65 -15.99 5.66
C ASN A 250 -8.96 -16.74 5.42
N THR A 251 -10.06 -16.30 6.04
CA THR A 251 -11.36 -16.95 5.97
C THR A 251 -12.44 -16.03 5.45
N VAL A 252 -13.43 -16.60 4.78
CA VAL A 252 -14.69 -15.94 4.42
C VAL A 252 -15.84 -16.81 4.92
N VAL A 253 -16.73 -16.22 5.69
CA VAL A 253 -17.92 -16.89 6.21
C VAL A 253 -19.21 -16.18 5.78
N VAL A 254 -20.24 -16.93 5.49
CA VAL A 254 -21.56 -16.42 5.09
C VAL A 254 -22.60 -16.80 6.13
N TYR A 255 -23.33 -15.80 6.60
CA TYR A 255 -24.45 -15.99 7.54
C TYR A 255 -25.78 -15.69 6.86
N LYS A 256 -26.78 -16.57 7.07
CA LYS A 256 -28.18 -16.37 6.73
C LYS A 256 -29.03 -16.60 7.97
N TYR A 257 -29.88 -15.62 8.33
CA TYR A 257 -30.77 -15.74 9.50
C TYR A 257 -30.06 -16.16 10.80
N ASN A 258 -28.87 -15.59 11.07
CA ASN A 258 -27.98 -15.92 12.22
C ASN A 258 -27.39 -17.34 12.18
N VAL A 259 -27.52 -18.07 11.09
CA VAL A 259 -26.92 -19.40 10.90
C VAL A 259 -25.74 -19.31 9.95
N LEU A 260 -24.63 -19.92 10.32
CA LEU A 260 -23.48 -20.11 9.42
C LEU A 260 -23.93 -21.01 8.27
N SER A 261 -23.93 -20.47 7.06
CA SER A 261 -24.34 -21.21 5.85
C SER A 261 -23.18 -21.68 5.01
N GLU A 262 -22.05 -20.98 5.04
CA GLU A 262 -20.87 -21.30 4.24
C GLU A 262 -19.61 -20.78 4.92
N GLN A 263 -18.51 -21.52 4.80
CA GLN A 263 -17.17 -21.08 5.17
C GLN A 263 -16.18 -21.48 4.07
N VAL A 264 -15.28 -20.56 3.72
CA VAL A 264 -14.19 -20.79 2.77
C VAL A 264 -12.89 -20.38 3.43
N ASP A 265 -11.92 -21.28 3.46
CA ASP A 265 -10.55 -21.01 3.92
C ASP A 265 -9.66 -20.73 2.70
N LEU A 266 -8.95 -19.62 2.71
CA LEU A 266 -8.20 -19.07 1.59
C LEU A 266 -6.76 -18.77 2.02
N PRO A 267 -5.99 -19.76 2.48
CA PRO A 267 -4.67 -19.56 3.06
C PRO A 267 -3.71 -18.94 2.05
N ILE A 268 -2.85 -18.06 2.54
CA ILE A 268 -1.75 -17.47 1.78
C ILE A 268 -0.60 -17.12 2.72
N GLU A 269 0.62 -17.43 2.27
CA GLU A 269 1.81 -16.99 2.96
C GLU A 269 2.15 -15.54 2.59
N ARG A 270 2.74 -14.81 3.54
CA ARG A 270 3.06 -13.40 3.34
C ARG A 270 3.96 -13.16 2.13
N ASP A 271 5.00 -13.95 1.96
CA ASP A 271 5.93 -13.78 0.84
C ASP A 271 5.31 -14.17 -0.51
N GLU A 272 4.36 -15.10 -0.52
CA GLU A 272 3.57 -15.43 -1.71
C GLU A 272 2.71 -14.24 -2.16
N LEU A 273 2.07 -13.53 -1.21
CA LEU A 273 1.29 -12.33 -1.49
C LEU A 273 2.14 -11.25 -2.20
N TYR A 274 3.34 -10.98 -1.68
CA TYR A 274 4.27 -10.04 -2.31
C TYR A 274 4.81 -10.58 -3.63
N GLY A 275 5.02 -11.90 -3.75
CA GLY A 275 5.42 -12.55 -5.00
C GLY A 275 4.40 -12.32 -6.12
N ARG A 276 3.11 -12.57 -5.86
CA ARG A 276 2.02 -12.34 -6.83
C ARG A 276 1.99 -10.89 -7.34
N GLN A 277 2.21 -9.92 -6.45
CA GLN A 277 2.31 -8.51 -6.82
C GLN A 277 3.52 -8.23 -7.72
N LEU A 278 4.68 -8.81 -7.41
CA LEU A 278 5.89 -8.66 -8.22
C LEU A 278 5.73 -9.30 -9.60
N ASP A 279 5.18 -10.51 -9.65
CA ASP A 279 4.90 -11.22 -10.90
C ASP A 279 3.97 -10.42 -11.80
N PHE A 280 2.93 -9.80 -11.19
CA PHE A 280 2.02 -8.91 -11.92
C PHE A 280 2.77 -7.70 -12.50
N PHE A 281 3.58 -6.99 -11.68
CA PHE A 281 4.35 -5.85 -12.18
C PHE A 281 5.33 -6.26 -13.28
N MET A 282 6.11 -7.32 -13.05
CA MET A 282 7.13 -7.79 -14.00
C MET A 282 6.51 -8.26 -15.32
N GLY A 283 5.33 -8.91 -15.27
CA GLY A 283 4.60 -9.32 -16.46
C GLY A 283 3.96 -8.16 -17.24
N ASN A 284 3.85 -6.98 -16.60
CA ASN A 284 3.19 -5.79 -17.18
C ASN A 284 4.13 -4.58 -17.35
N VAL A 285 5.44 -4.74 -17.29
CA VAL A 285 6.43 -3.63 -17.40
C VAL A 285 6.38 -2.86 -18.74
N HIS A 286 5.56 -3.29 -19.67
CA HIS A 286 5.33 -2.61 -20.96
C HIS A 286 3.91 -2.06 -21.11
N ASN A 287 3.07 -2.20 -20.06
CA ASN A 287 1.67 -1.74 -20.05
C ASN A 287 1.49 -0.49 -19.17
N PRO A 288 1.44 0.72 -19.73
CA PRO A 288 1.29 1.95 -18.94
C PRO A 288 -0.09 2.08 -18.27
N ASP A 289 -1.10 1.32 -18.71
CA ASP A 289 -2.45 1.34 -18.15
C ASP A 289 -2.74 0.17 -17.20
N MET A 290 -1.68 -0.48 -16.68
CA MET A 290 -1.86 -1.58 -15.74
C MET A 290 -2.68 -1.17 -14.50
N MET A 291 -3.27 -2.16 -13.84
CA MET A 291 -3.92 -1.99 -12.54
C MET A 291 -2.94 -1.32 -11.56
N ASN A 292 -3.44 -0.39 -10.73
CA ASN A 292 -2.63 0.38 -9.77
C ASN A 292 -1.53 1.26 -10.41
N SER A 293 -1.65 1.62 -11.69
CA SER A 293 -0.80 2.69 -12.24
C SER A 293 -0.97 3.97 -11.39
N ILE A 294 0.07 4.80 -11.36
CA ILE A 294 0.02 6.07 -10.61
C ILE A 294 -1.18 6.93 -11.03
N ARG A 295 -1.56 6.90 -12.30
CA ARG A 295 -2.73 7.62 -12.82
C ARG A 295 -4.02 7.18 -12.12
N ARG A 296 -4.19 5.87 -11.88
CA ARG A 296 -5.36 5.33 -11.18
C ARG A 296 -5.28 5.54 -9.68
N ALA A 297 -4.09 5.42 -9.10
CA ALA A 297 -3.88 5.56 -7.67
C ALA A 297 -3.91 7.03 -7.18
N SER A 298 -3.61 7.99 -8.06
CA SER A 298 -3.52 9.41 -7.68
C SER A 298 -4.86 9.99 -7.22
N ASP A 299 -5.98 9.61 -7.84
CA ASP A 299 -7.30 10.13 -7.45
C ASP A 299 -7.68 9.71 -6.03
N LEU A 300 -7.47 8.44 -5.69
CA LEU A 300 -7.66 7.95 -4.33
C LEU A 300 -6.69 8.63 -3.36
N PHE A 301 -5.41 8.75 -3.74
CA PHE A 301 -4.40 9.36 -2.90
C PHE A 301 -4.73 10.82 -2.55
N ARG A 302 -5.21 11.62 -3.51
CA ARG A 302 -5.68 12.99 -3.26
C ARG A 302 -6.79 13.03 -2.20
N LYS A 303 -7.78 12.15 -2.30
CA LYS A 303 -8.87 12.07 -1.31
C LYS A 303 -8.37 11.66 0.08
N ILE A 304 -7.39 10.75 0.13
CA ILE A 304 -6.73 10.37 1.39
C ILE A 304 -5.98 11.56 1.99
N CYS A 305 -5.24 12.33 1.18
CA CYS A 305 -4.56 13.55 1.63
C CYS A 305 -5.55 14.57 2.18
N GLN A 306 -6.62 14.88 1.44
CA GLN A 306 -7.68 15.82 1.84
C GLN A 306 -8.36 15.40 3.15
N PHE A 307 -8.62 14.10 3.33
CA PHE A 307 -9.14 13.57 4.60
C PHE A 307 -8.12 13.75 5.73
N LYS A 308 -6.86 13.42 5.48
CA LYS A 308 -5.79 13.51 6.49
C LYS A 308 -5.51 14.96 6.94
N GLU A 309 -5.69 15.95 6.07
CA GLU A 309 -5.57 17.37 6.41
C GLU A 309 -6.60 17.81 7.47
N LYS A 310 -7.76 17.14 7.51
CA LYS A 310 -8.80 17.39 8.51
C LYS A 310 -8.54 16.69 9.85
N CYS A 311 -7.47 15.88 9.97
CA CYS A 311 -7.17 15.14 11.18
C CYS A 311 -6.80 16.08 12.33
N HIS A 312 -7.45 15.88 13.46
CA HIS A 312 -7.13 16.60 14.69
C HIS A 312 -5.94 15.95 15.40
N VAL A 313 -4.78 16.56 15.27
CA VAL A 313 -3.53 16.16 15.94
C VAL A 313 -3.07 17.35 16.77
N PRO A 314 -3.33 17.34 18.10
CA PRO A 314 -2.94 18.42 19.01
C PRO A 314 -1.43 18.50 19.18
#